data_0d5cfd5c10f0dc1d236e616a2825cfea
#
_entry.id   0d5cfd5c10f0dc1d236e616a2825cfea
#
_cell.length_a   1.000
_cell.length_b   1.000
_cell.length_c   1.000
_cell.angle_alpha   90.00
_cell.angle_beta   90.00
_cell.angle_gamma   90.00
#
_symmetry.space_group_name_H-M   'P 1'
#
loop_
_entity.id
_entity.type
_entity.pdbx_description
1 polymer ?
#
loop_
_entity_poly.entity_id
_entity_poly.type
_entity_poly.pdbx_seq_one_letter_code
_entity_poly.pdbx_strand_id
1 'polypeptide(L)'
;MGICLKGGTVVNADRSFCADVYCEDGMIKAVGANLDLPAGTQVIDVSGALVMPGGLDPHTHMQLPSMGTVSSDDFFTGTAAAASGGTTMIIDYVVPDKNDPSMFPAYHAWRERAQKSAVDYSFHMNITAWSDKIAAEMEQFTTQEGINTYKFFLSAKGALMLPDEKLILGFEHCRKIGAMPEVHAENGDMIEFMQRRLLAQGIRAPAGHPMSRPAKVEGEATARAIMLASMVDCPIYVVHMSCKDSVDAVRRAQTAGIKVYGETCPGYLTVDESVYFDPDFTFAAAHVMSPPYRPKEHQEPLWNALHAKTISVVATDHCPFRNEQKAVGKNDFTKIPNGCGTVENRLDILWHFGVNTGRLSPNEFVALTSANAARIFNIYPKKGRIETGADADIVVWDPAKEKTISAKTHHMNVDFSVFEGVTVKGCAVYTLSHGKIVYDNGSLLAEPGFGQYVKRPKYLY
;
A
#
# COMPACT_ATOMS: atom_id res chain seq x y z
N MET A 1 19.72 -12.10 -21.89
CA MET A 1 20.93 -12.49 -21.12
C MET A 1 20.47 -12.79 -19.71
N GLY A 2 20.78 -13.99 -19.21
CA GLY A 2 20.35 -14.44 -17.90
C GLY A 2 21.15 -13.83 -16.76
N ILE A 3 20.54 -13.73 -15.57
CA ILE A 3 21.18 -13.32 -14.31
C ILE A 3 21.05 -14.49 -13.32
N CYS A 4 22.12 -14.79 -12.60
CA CYS A 4 22.12 -15.74 -11.48
C CYS A 4 22.51 -15.03 -10.19
N LEU A 5 21.64 -15.03 -9.20
CA LEU A 5 21.90 -14.62 -7.83
C LEU A 5 22.44 -15.85 -7.09
N LYS A 6 23.75 -15.81 -6.73
CA LYS A 6 24.47 -16.99 -6.22
C LYS A 6 24.74 -16.90 -4.72
N GLY A 7 24.48 -18.01 -4.02
CA GLY A 7 24.91 -18.20 -2.63
C GLY A 7 24.06 -17.50 -1.57
N GLY A 8 22.91 -16.93 -1.93
CA GLY A 8 22.02 -16.26 -0.99
C GLY A 8 21.10 -17.22 -0.23
N THR A 9 20.41 -16.67 0.77
CA THR A 9 19.33 -17.36 1.46
C THR A 9 17.98 -16.92 0.86
N VAL A 10 17.31 -17.81 0.16
CA VAL A 10 15.95 -17.59 -0.34
C VAL A 10 14.99 -17.57 0.85
N VAL A 11 14.17 -16.53 0.95
CA VAL A 11 13.13 -16.40 1.97
C VAL A 11 11.78 -16.21 1.30
N ASN A 12 10.94 -17.23 1.38
CA ASN A 12 9.54 -17.20 1.01
C ASN A 12 8.67 -17.06 2.28
N ALA A 13 7.37 -16.81 2.13
CA ALA A 13 6.46 -16.70 3.27
C ALA A 13 6.32 -17.98 4.10
N ASP A 14 6.60 -19.15 3.53
CA ASP A 14 6.44 -20.47 4.14
C ASP A 14 7.75 -21.17 4.53
N ARG A 15 8.89 -20.77 3.95
CA ARG A 15 10.19 -21.41 4.20
C ARG A 15 11.37 -20.55 3.79
N SER A 16 12.54 -20.87 4.38
CA SER A 16 13.84 -20.29 4.01
C SER A 16 14.85 -21.40 3.73
N PHE A 17 15.71 -21.22 2.73
CA PHE A 17 16.74 -22.19 2.34
C PHE A 17 17.86 -21.53 1.51
N CYS A 18 19.08 -22.06 1.55
CA CYS A 18 20.16 -21.57 0.70
C CYS A 18 20.01 -22.12 -0.72
N ALA A 19 20.07 -21.24 -1.72
CA ALA A 19 20.00 -21.61 -3.14
C ALA A 19 20.53 -20.50 -4.04
N ASP A 20 20.96 -20.89 -5.24
CA ASP A 20 21.13 -19.98 -6.36
C ASP A 20 19.77 -19.75 -7.03
N VAL A 21 19.55 -18.56 -7.58
CA VAL A 21 18.32 -18.20 -8.31
C VAL A 21 18.71 -17.71 -9.70
N TYR A 22 18.36 -18.48 -10.73
CA TYR A 22 18.61 -18.13 -12.12
C TYR A 22 17.37 -17.54 -12.78
N CYS A 23 17.55 -16.38 -13.39
CA CYS A 23 16.50 -15.60 -14.05
C CYS A 23 16.86 -15.36 -15.52
N GLU A 24 15.90 -15.56 -16.41
CA GLU A 24 16.02 -15.27 -17.84
C GLU A 24 14.62 -14.98 -18.42
N ASP A 25 14.55 -14.11 -19.45
CA ASP A 25 13.30 -13.72 -20.11
C ASP A 25 12.19 -13.25 -19.14
N GLY A 26 12.58 -12.48 -18.13
CA GLY A 26 11.65 -11.93 -17.15
C GLY A 26 11.15 -12.90 -16.08
N MET A 27 11.60 -14.15 -16.08
CA MET A 27 11.10 -15.22 -15.21
C MET A 27 12.22 -15.89 -14.42
N ILE A 28 11.88 -16.45 -13.27
CA ILE A 28 12.75 -17.38 -12.53
C ILE A 28 12.72 -18.72 -13.26
N LYS A 29 13.86 -19.13 -13.83
CA LYS A 29 14.01 -20.39 -14.59
C LYS A 29 14.44 -21.57 -13.73
N ALA A 30 15.26 -21.31 -12.71
CA ALA A 30 15.71 -22.36 -11.79
C ALA A 30 16.03 -21.79 -10.40
N VAL A 31 15.77 -22.60 -9.38
CA VAL A 31 16.14 -22.37 -7.99
C VAL A 31 16.76 -23.64 -7.43
N GLY A 32 18.01 -23.61 -6.99
CA GLY A 32 18.69 -24.79 -6.47
C GLY A 32 20.16 -24.52 -6.18
N ALA A 33 20.86 -25.52 -5.64
CA ALA A 33 22.28 -25.41 -5.37
C ALA A 33 23.10 -25.80 -6.61
N ASN A 34 24.19 -25.06 -6.87
CA ASN A 34 25.15 -25.37 -7.93
C ASN A 34 24.49 -25.54 -9.32
N LEU A 35 23.71 -24.56 -9.73
CA LEU A 35 23.02 -24.60 -11.02
C LEU A 35 24.02 -24.63 -12.19
N ASP A 36 23.73 -25.47 -13.19
CA ASP A 36 24.42 -25.42 -14.48
C ASP A 36 23.86 -24.25 -15.29
N LEU A 37 24.67 -23.22 -15.49
CA LEU A 37 24.23 -21.95 -16.06
C LEU A 37 24.59 -21.86 -17.55
N PRO A 38 23.71 -21.31 -18.40
CA PRO A 38 24.04 -21.01 -19.79
C PRO A 38 25.25 -20.09 -19.93
N ALA A 39 26.03 -20.27 -20.98
CA ALA A 39 27.16 -19.40 -21.28
C ALA A 39 26.72 -17.94 -21.43
N GLY A 40 27.48 -17.03 -20.83
CA GLY A 40 27.18 -15.59 -20.85
C GLY A 40 26.19 -15.14 -19.76
N THR A 41 25.76 -16.02 -18.83
CA THR A 41 24.97 -15.63 -17.65
C THR A 41 25.79 -14.69 -16.75
N GLN A 42 25.19 -13.56 -16.40
CA GLN A 42 25.75 -12.65 -15.37
C GLN A 42 25.57 -13.30 -13.99
N VAL A 43 26.65 -13.55 -13.29
CA VAL A 43 26.60 -14.11 -11.92
C VAL A 43 26.86 -12.98 -10.91
N ILE A 44 25.95 -12.82 -9.95
CA ILE A 44 26.05 -11.88 -8.84
C ILE A 44 26.17 -12.69 -7.56
N ASP A 45 27.28 -12.54 -6.84
CA ASP A 45 27.47 -13.13 -5.52
C ASP A 45 26.60 -12.36 -4.49
N VAL A 46 25.64 -13.05 -3.91
CA VAL A 46 24.76 -12.53 -2.87
C VAL A 46 24.87 -13.32 -1.57
N SER A 47 26.04 -13.92 -1.34
CA SER A 47 26.37 -14.66 -0.12
C SER A 47 26.19 -13.77 1.12
N GLY A 48 25.48 -14.27 2.13
CA GLY A 48 25.15 -13.54 3.35
C GLY A 48 23.92 -12.63 3.24
N ALA A 49 23.40 -12.39 2.02
CA ALA A 49 22.17 -11.66 1.80
C ALA A 49 20.94 -12.59 1.73
N LEU A 50 19.77 -12.00 1.90
CA LEU A 50 18.48 -12.66 1.69
C LEU A 50 17.97 -12.38 0.29
N VAL A 51 17.46 -13.40 -0.38
CA VAL A 51 16.81 -13.31 -1.69
C VAL A 51 15.30 -13.50 -1.48
N MET A 52 14.54 -12.42 -1.59
CA MET A 52 13.10 -12.40 -1.30
C MET A 52 12.32 -12.02 -2.55
N PRO A 53 11.04 -12.43 -2.67
CA PRO A 53 10.18 -11.87 -3.71
C PRO A 53 10.08 -10.36 -3.52
N GLY A 54 10.11 -9.62 -4.62
CA GLY A 54 9.95 -8.18 -4.60
C GLY A 54 8.68 -7.75 -3.88
N GLY A 55 8.73 -6.63 -3.17
CA GLY A 55 7.57 -6.08 -2.48
C GLY A 55 6.41 -5.81 -3.44
N LEU A 56 5.20 -6.11 -2.99
CA LEU A 56 3.96 -5.71 -3.64
C LEU A 56 3.24 -4.72 -2.73
N ASP A 57 3.11 -3.47 -3.17
CA ASP A 57 2.40 -2.43 -2.44
C ASP A 57 1.01 -2.22 -3.04
N PRO A 58 -0.05 -2.71 -2.39
CA PRO A 58 -1.40 -2.61 -2.95
C PRO A 58 -2.10 -1.28 -2.65
N HIS A 59 -1.41 -0.25 -2.16
CA HIS A 59 -2.07 0.99 -1.78
C HIS A 59 -1.21 2.21 -2.09
N THR A 60 -1.39 2.75 -3.30
CA THR A 60 -0.69 3.97 -3.74
C THR A 60 -1.63 4.93 -4.47
N HIS A 61 -1.25 6.20 -4.50
CA HIS A 61 -1.99 7.30 -5.13
C HIS A 61 -1.05 8.18 -5.96
N MET A 62 -0.51 7.61 -7.05
CA MET A 62 0.40 8.31 -7.95
C MET A 62 -0.34 9.35 -8.78
N GLN A 63 0.16 10.58 -8.78
CA GLN A 63 -0.39 11.70 -9.55
C GLN A 63 -1.90 11.90 -9.33
N LEU A 64 -2.35 11.71 -8.07
CA LEU A 64 -3.76 11.82 -7.67
C LEU A 64 -4.20 13.27 -7.57
N PRO A 65 -5.21 13.73 -8.35
CA PRO A 65 -5.89 14.98 -8.10
C PRO A 65 -6.69 14.90 -6.78
N SER A 66 -6.35 15.76 -5.81
CA SER A 66 -7.00 15.76 -4.50
C SER A 66 -6.94 17.15 -3.87
N MET A 67 -8.04 17.61 -3.26
CA MET A 67 -8.12 18.85 -2.47
C MET A 67 -7.58 20.10 -3.22
N GLY A 68 -7.79 20.18 -4.54
CA GLY A 68 -7.37 21.32 -5.36
C GLY A 68 -5.90 21.29 -5.81
N THR A 69 -5.19 20.21 -5.56
CA THR A 69 -3.81 19.98 -5.99
C THR A 69 -3.66 18.56 -6.56
N VAL A 70 -2.41 18.12 -6.78
CA VAL A 70 -2.09 16.77 -7.28
C VAL A 70 -0.97 16.20 -6.41
N SER A 71 -1.04 14.92 -6.02
CA SER A 71 0.05 14.27 -5.29
C SER A 71 1.36 14.37 -6.08
N SER A 72 2.46 14.63 -5.38
CA SER A 72 3.71 15.11 -5.99
C SER A 72 4.51 14.06 -6.75
N ASP A 73 4.33 12.77 -6.42
CA ASP A 73 4.89 11.68 -7.22
C ASP A 73 3.99 11.33 -8.40
N ASP A 74 4.57 11.28 -9.60
CA ASP A 74 3.95 10.66 -10.76
C ASP A 74 4.25 9.15 -10.79
N PHE A 75 3.72 8.43 -11.80
CA PHE A 75 3.94 6.99 -11.91
C PHE A 75 5.41 6.61 -12.13
N PHE A 76 6.25 7.50 -12.67
CA PHE A 76 7.68 7.21 -12.77
C PHE A 76 8.38 7.46 -11.43
N THR A 77 8.28 8.68 -10.88
CA THR A 77 9.02 9.04 -9.66
C THR A 77 8.63 8.16 -8.47
N GLY A 78 7.34 7.92 -8.27
CA GLY A 78 6.87 7.07 -7.17
C GLY A 78 7.22 5.60 -7.33
N THR A 79 7.14 5.04 -8.54
CA THR A 79 7.51 3.63 -8.77
C THR A 79 9.02 3.41 -8.81
N ALA A 80 9.80 4.40 -9.22
CA ALA A 80 11.25 4.38 -9.10
C ALA A 80 11.69 4.41 -7.63
N ALA A 81 11.05 5.25 -6.81
CA ALA A 81 11.23 5.25 -5.37
C ALA A 81 10.80 3.91 -4.73
N ALA A 82 9.70 3.31 -5.18
CA ALA A 82 9.29 1.97 -4.77
C ALA A 82 10.36 0.92 -5.06
N ALA A 83 10.94 0.95 -6.26
CA ALA A 83 12.04 0.05 -6.67
C ALA A 83 13.27 0.21 -5.78
N SER A 84 13.66 1.43 -5.40
CA SER A 84 14.79 1.67 -4.49
C SER A 84 14.56 1.10 -3.10
N GLY A 85 13.30 1.01 -2.66
CA GLY A 85 12.89 0.36 -1.42
C GLY A 85 12.62 -1.15 -1.53
N GLY A 86 12.87 -1.78 -2.70
CA GLY A 86 12.67 -3.22 -2.88
C GLY A 86 11.26 -3.63 -3.33
N THR A 87 10.41 -2.69 -3.72
CA THR A 87 9.05 -2.96 -4.22
C THR A 87 9.05 -3.04 -5.75
N THR A 88 8.50 -4.11 -6.30
CA THR A 88 8.51 -4.42 -7.76
C THR A 88 7.13 -4.35 -8.39
N MET A 89 6.08 -4.16 -7.59
CA MET A 89 4.72 -3.97 -8.08
C MET A 89 3.92 -3.06 -7.16
N ILE A 90 3.11 -2.22 -7.75
CA ILE A 90 2.11 -1.40 -7.04
C ILE A 90 0.69 -1.72 -7.53
N ILE A 91 -0.31 -1.45 -6.69
CA ILE A 91 -1.70 -1.35 -7.14
C ILE A 91 -2.20 0.04 -6.75
N ASP A 92 -2.51 0.84 -7.76
CA ASP A 92 -2.91 2.24 -7.60
C ASP A 92 -4.43 2.42 -7.70
N TYR A 93 -4.95 3.52 -7.15
CA TYR A 93 -6.39 3.78 -7.11
C TYR A 93 -6.82 4.73 -8.22
N VAL A 94 -7.64 4.24 -9.15
CA VAL A 94 -8.37 5.08 -10.10
C VAL A 94 -9.53 5.77 -9.40
N VAL A 95 -9.60 7.10 -9.48
CA VAL A 95 -10.65 7.90 -8.81
C VAL A 95 -11.50 8.62 -9.86
N PRO A 96 -12.67 8.07 -10.23
CA PRO A 96 -13.63 8.75 -11.10
C PRO A 96 -14.21 10.01 -10.45
N ASP A 97 -14.52 11.03 -11.25
CA ASP A 97 -15.34 12.16 -10.77
C ASP A 97 -16.75 11.65 -10.44
N LYS A 98 -17.27 12.04 -9.28
CA LYS A 98 -18.61 11.61 -8.82
C LYS A 98 -19.76 12.10 -9.72
N ASN A 99 -19.52 13.15 -10.51
CA ASN A 99 -20.50 13.70 -11.44
C ASN A 99 -20.38 13.08 -12.83
N ASP A 100 -19.34 12.30 -13.10
CA ASP A 100 -19.18 11.58 -14.35
C ASP A 100 -20.09 10.34 -14.34
N PRO A 101 -20.94 10.18 -15.33
CA PRO A 101 -21.82 9.01 -15.40
C PRO A 101 -21.08 7.70 -15.76
N SER A 102 -19.77 7.74 -15.95
CA SER A 102 -18.92 6.62 -16.38
C SER A 102 -17.57 6.64 -15.67
N MET A 103 -17.05 5.46 -15.35
CA MET A 103 -15.70 5.30 -14.79
C MET A 103 -14.61 5.22 -15.87
N PHE A 104 -14.97 4.98 -17.14
CA PHE A 104 -13.99 4.81 -18.23
C PHE A 104 -13.10 6.03 -18.47
N PRO A 105 -13.59 7.29 -18.45
CA PRO A 105 -12.69 8.44 -18.63
C PRO A 105 -11.55 8.48 -17.61
N ALA A 106 -11.84 8.23 -16.32
CA ALA A 106 -10.83 8.15 -15.28
C ALA A 106 -9.88 6.97 -15.53
N TYR A 107 -10.40 5.78 -15.85
CA TYR A 107 -9.58 4.61 -16.17
C TYR A 107 -8.59 4.88 -17.29
N HIS A 108 -9.03 5.46 -18.40
CA HIS A 108 -8.14 5.79 -19.52
C HIS A 108 -7.06 6.81 -19.13
N ALA A 109 -7.42 7.83 -18.33
CA ALA A 109 -6.46 8.80 -17.83
C ALA A 109 -5.38 8.15 -16.94
N TRP A 110 -5.77 7.20 -16.06
CA TRP A 110 -4.81 6.46 -15.23
C TRP A 110 -3.95 5.52 -16.05
N ARG A 111 -4.53 4.82 -17.02
CA ARG A 111 -3.76 3.97 -17.96
C ARG A 111 -2.70 4.76 -18.71
N GLU A 112 -3.02 5.97 -19.15
CA GLU A 112 -2.07 6.87 -19.83
C GLU A 112 -0.94 7.31 -18.90
N ARG A 113 -1.29 7.79 -17.68
CA ARG A 113 -0.30 8.21 -16.67
C ARG A 113 0.63 7.07 -16.28
N ALA A 114 0.08 5.87 -16.10
CA ALA A 114 0.81 4.68 -15.66
C ALA A 114 1.76 4.09 -16.70
N GLN A 115 1.69 4.52 -17.96
CA GLN A 115 2.67 4.13 -19.00
C GLN A 115 4.11 4.47 -18.63
N LYS A 116 4.32 5.40 -17.69
CA LYS A 116 5.65 5.78 -17.17
C LYS A 116 6.16 4.89 -16.04
N SER A 117 5.36 3.95 -15.54
CA SER A 117 5.73 3.13 -14.38
C SER A 117 7.05 2.41 -14.60
N ALA A 118 7.94 2.46 -13.61
CA ALA A 118 9.24 1.80 -13.63
C ALA A 118 9.16 0.33 -13.15
N VAL A 119 8.10 -0.03 -12.42
CA VAL A 119 7.81 -1.40 -11.97
C VAL A 119 6.38 -1.78 -12.37
N ASP A 120 6.03 -3.04 -12.23
CA ASP A 120 4.69 -3.52 -12.57
C ASP A 120 3.60 -2.80 -11.77
N TYR A 121 2.43 -2.69 -12.40
CA TYR A 121 1.30 -2.02 -11.78
C TYR A 121 -0.04 -2.66 -12.15
N SER A 122 -1.02 -2.44 -11.29
CA SER A 122 -2.43 -2.76 -11.50
C SER A 122 -3.28 -1.64 -10.92
N PHE A 123 -4.61 -1.78 -10.98
CA PHE A 123 -5.51 -0.76 -10.43
C PHE A 123 -6.60 -1.36 -9.55
N HIS A 124 -6.92 -0.63 -8.48
CA HIS A 124 -8.23 -0.63 -7.83
C HIS A 124 -9.09 0.46 -8.46
N MET A 125 -10.41 0.32 -8.40
CA MET A 125 -11.34 1.33 -8.90
C MET A 125 -12.18 1.89 -7.75
N ASN A 126 -12.16 3.21 -7.55
CA ASN A 126 -13.02 3.85 -6.57
C ASN A 126 -14.45 3.95 -7.08
N ILE A 127 -15.42 3.65 -6.23
CA ILE A 127 -16.84 3.87 -6.48
C ILE A 127 -17.25 5.15 -5.78
N THR A 128 -17.39 6.21 -6.57
CA THR A 128 -17.71 7.57 -6.10
C THR A 128 -19.19 7.92 -6.26
N ALA A 129 -19.90 7.14 -7.05
CA ALA A 129 -21.34 7.22 -7.26
C ALA A 129 -21.89 5.81 -7.56
N TRP A 130 -23.19 5.61 -7.44
CA TRP A 130 -23.84 4.33 -7.73
C TRP A 130 -25.01 4.50 -8.72
N SER A 131 -24.97 3.71 -9.79
CA SER A 131 -26.04 3.58 -10.78
C SER A 131 -25.95 2.22 -11.47
N ASP A 132 -26.99 1.82 -12.18
CA ASP A 132 -26.99 0.58 -12.98
C ASP A 132 -25.88 0.59 -14.04
N LYS A 133 -25.55 1.76 -14.60
CA LYS A 133 -24.42 1.91 -15.53
C LYS A 133 -23.09 1.64 -14.84
N ILE A 134 -22.85 2.21 -13.67
CA ILE A 134 -21.63 1.97 -12.88
C ILE A 134 -21.51 0.47 -12.56
N ALA A 135 -22.60 -0.18 -12.14
CA ALA A 135 -22.60 -1.63 -11.89
C ALA A 135 -22.24 -2.43 -13.15
N ALA A 136 -22.79 -2.09 -14.32
CA ALA A 136 -22.44 -2.75 -15.58
C ALA A 136 -20.97 -2.52 -15.98
N GLU A 137 -20.42 -1.32 -15.74
CA GLU A 137 -19.02 -1.02 -15.99
C GLU A 137 -18.08 -1.78 -15.04
N MET A 138 -18.45 -1.98 -13.77
CA MET A 138 -17.69 -2.83 -12.83
C MET A 138 -17.52 -4.25 -13.39
N GLU A 139 -18.57 -4.84 -13.96
CA GLU A 139 -18.50 -6.17 -14.57
C GLU A 139 -17.53 -6.18 -15.78
N GLN A 140 -17.56 -5.12 -16.62
CA GLN A 140 -16.62 -4.98 -17.74
C GLN A 140 -15.18 -4.85 -17.25
N PHE A 141 -14.91 -4.00 -16.26
CA PHE A 141 -13.57 -3.86 -15.68
C PHE A 141 -13.06 -5.16 -15.08
N THR A 142 -13.92 -5.90 -14.38
CA THR A 142 -13.53 -7.18 -13.77
C THR A 142 -13.19 -8.23 -14.83
N THR A 143 -13.98 -8.33 -15.89
CA THR A 143 -13.84 -9.40 -16.90
C THR A 143 -12.84 -9.07 -18.00
N GLN A 144 -12.71 -7.80 -18.40
CA GLN A 144 -11.91 -7.40 -19.55
C GLN A 144 -10.58 -6.77 -19.13
N GLU A 145 -10.58 -5.93 -18.10
CA GLU A 145 -9.40 -5.18 -17.69
C GLU A 145 -8.66 -5.82 -16.50
N GLY A 146 -9.26 -6.79 -15.83
CA GLY A 146 -8.64 -7.50 -14.71
C GLY A 146 -8.59 -6.64 -13.43
N ILE A 147 -9.56 -5.75 -13.24
CA ILE A 147 -9.78 -5.01 -12.00
C ILE A 147 -10.75 -5.82 -11.14
N ASN A 148 -10.24 -6.50 -10.12
CA ASN A 148 -11.05 -7.39 -9.27
C ASN A 148 -11.35 -6.81 -7.88
N THR A 149 -11.06 -5.52 -7.66
CA THR A 149 -11.28 -4.83 -6.39
C THR A 149 -11.84 -3.43 -6.61
N TYR A 150 -12.78 -3.04 -5.73
CA TYR A 150 -13.48 -1.76 -5.80
C TYR A 150 -13.47 -1.07 -4.45
N LYS A 151 -13.01 0.18 -4.41
CA LYS A 151 -12.87 0.96 -3.17
C LYS A 151 -14.11 1.80 -2.90
N PHE A 152 -14.63 1.67 -1.68
CA PHE A 152 -15.75 2.42 -1.15
C PHE A 152 -15.35 3.27 0.04
N PHE A 153 -15.93 4.43 0.19
CA PHE A 153 -15.62 5.34 1.27
C PHE A 153 -16.80 5.53 2.22
N LEU A 154 -16.55 5.37 3.53
CA LEU A 154 -17.48 5.70 4.60
C LEU A 154 -17.21 7.11 5.12
N SER A 155 -16.20 7.81 4.59
CA SER A 155 -15.80 9.17 4.94
C SER A 155 -15.66 10.07 3.70
N ALA A 156 -15.09 11.25 3.85
CA ALA A 156 -15.01 12.28 2.81
C ALA A 156 -16.40 12.70 2.29
N LYS A 157 -17.27 13.08 3.24
CA LYS A 157 -18.65 13.51 2.96
C LYS A 157 -18.71 14.62 1.94
N GLY A 158 -19.64 14.48 0.99
CA GLY A 158 -19.78 15.41 -0.13
C GLY A 158 -18.82 15.20 -1.29
N ALA A 159 -17.76 14.38 -1.11
CA ALA A 159 -16.78 14.01 -2.14
C ALA A 159 -16.86 12.52 -2.53
N LEU A 160 -16.41 11.62 -1.66
CA LEU A 160 -16.28 10.19 -1.95
C LEU A 160 -17.25 9.30 -1.15
N MET A 161 -17.78 9.81 -0.02
CA MET A 161 -18.63 9.05 0.89
C MET A 161 -19.91 8.56 0.21
N LEU A 162 -20.18 7.27 0.36
CA LEU A 162 -21.44 6.64 -0.05
C LEU A 162 -22.31 6.31 1.18
N PRO A 163 -23.65 6.45 1.09
CA PRO A 163 -24.56 6.01 2.14
C PRO A 163 -24.62 4.47 2.19
N ASP A 164 -24.99 3.92 3.36
CA ASP A 164 -25.04 2.47 3.59
C ASP A 164 -25.85 1.71 2.54
N GLU A 165 -26.97 2.28 2.07
CA GLU A 165 -27.78 1.70 0.97
C GLU A 165 -26.93 1.42 -0.28
N LYS A 166 -26.06 2.36 -0.66
CA LYS A 166 -25.20 2.21 -1.84
C LYS A 166 -24.00 1.30 -1.57
N LEU A 167 -23.49 1.27 -0.34
CA LEU A 167 -22.48 0.31 0.08
C LEU A 167 -22.98 -1.12 -0.04
N ILE A 168 -24.20 -1.42 0.46
CA ILE A 168 -24.81 -2.76 0.38
C ILE A 168 -24.94 -3.20 -1.08
N LEU A 169 -25.51 -2.35 -1.94
CA LEU A 169 -25.66 -2.64 -3.38
C LEU A 169 -24.29 -2.90 -4.03
N GLY A 170 -23.28 -2.10 -3.69
CA GLY A 170 -21.92 -2.27 -4.19
C GLY A 170 -21.28 -3.57 -3.74
N PHE A 171 -21.43 -3.96 -2.47
CA PHE A 171 -20.86 -5.19 -1.93
C PHE A 171 -21.55 -6.44 -2.51
N GLU A 172 -22.88 -6.43 -2.61
CA GLU A 172 -23.63 -7.49 -3.26
C GLU A 172 -23.20 -7.65 -4.73
N HIS A 173 -23.02 -6.53 -5.44
CA HIS A 173 -22.58 -6.56 -6.83
C HIS A 173 -21.14 -7.09 -6.96
N CYS A 174 -20.21 -6.67 -6.08
CA CYS A 174 -18.86 -7.23 -6.03
C CYS A 174 -18.91 -8.77 -5.88
N ARG A 175 -19.71 -9.27 -4.95
CA ARG A 175 -19.89 -10.72 -4.76
C ARG A 175 -20.37 -11.41 -6.03
N LYS A 176 -21.35 -10.81 -6.72
CA LYS A 176 -21.94 -11.34 -7.95
C LYS A 176 -20.94 -11.44 -9.11
N ILE A 177 -20.10 -10.42 -9.30
CA ILE A 177 -19.16 -10.35 -10.44
C ILE A 177 -17.82 -11.02 -10.18
N GLY A 178 -17.58 -11.53 -8.96
CA GLY A 178 -16.28 -12.09 -8.55
C GLY A 178 -15.23 -11.01 -8.28
N ALA A 179 -15.64 -9.93 -7.62
CA ALA A 179 -14.78 -8.85 -7.16
C ALA A 179 -14.84 -8.70 -5.63
N MET A 180 -13.90 -7.98 -5.02
CA MET A 180 -13.86 -7.73 -3.58
C MET A 180 -13.95 -6.23 -3.29
N PRO A 181 -14.84 -5.80 -2.37
CA PRO A 181 -14.87 -4.43 -1.91
C PRO A 181 -13.71 -4.14 -0.96
N GLU A 182 -13.14 -2.95 -1.11
CA GLU A 182 -12.19 -2.34 -0.18
C GLU A 182 -12.84 -1.13 0.46
N VAL A 183 -12.56 -0.86 1.74
CA VAL A 183 -13.23 0.23 2.46
C VAL A 183 -12.24 1.14 3.18
N HIS A 184 -12.36 2.46 2.91
CA HIS A 184 -11.87 3.48 3.81
C HIS A 184 -12.92 3.65 4.91
N ALA A 185 -12.62 3.14 6.09
CA ALA A 185 -13.57 2.99 7.17
C ALA A 185 -13.37 4.03 8.28
N GLU A 186 -13.79 5.25 8.04
CA GLU A 186 -13.99 6.29 9.07
C GLU A 186 -15.41 6.83 8.96
N ASN A 187 -16.06 7.16 10.09
CA ASN A 187 -17.42 7.71 10.11
C ASN A 187 -17.42 9.18 9.65
N GLY A 188 -17.78 9.41 8.38
CA GLY A 188 -17.72 10.72 7.73
C GLY A 188 -18.65 11.75 8.34
N ASP A 189 -19.83 11.35 8.84
CA ASP A 189 -20.78 12.27 9.50
C ASP A 189 -20.20 12.79 10.83
N MET A 190 -19.61 11.89 11.63
CA MET A 190 -18.94 12.30 12.88
C MET A 190 -17.72 13.18 12.62
N ILE A 191 -16.91 12.88 11.61
CA ILE A 191 -15.75 13.69 11.25
C ILE A 191 -16.19 15.10 10.87
N GLU A 192 -17.18 15.25 9.99
CA GLU A 192 -17.69 16.56 9.57
C GLU A 192 -18.26 17.35 10.75
N PHE A 193 -19.01 16.69 11.62
CA PHE A 193 -19.54 17.32 12.85
C PHE A 193 -18.40 17.82 13.73
N MET A 194 -17.38 17.02 13.99
CA MET A 194 -16.23 17.38 14.82
C MET A 194 -15.39 18.48 14.19
N GLN A 195 -15.15 18.45 12.89
CA GLN A 195 -14.43 19.52 12.18
C GLN A 195 -15.13 20.87 12.34
N ARG A 196 -16.43 20.92 12.10
CA ARG A 196 -17.22 22.17 12.30
C ARG A 196 -17.18 22.67 13.73
N ARG A 197 -17.27 21.76 14.71
CA ARG A 197 -17.20 22.08 16.13
C ARG A 197 -15.84 22.67 16.53
N LEU A 198 -14.75 22.05 16.08
CA LEU A 198 -13.38 22.50 16.38
C LEU A 198 -13.09 23.86 15.74
N LEU A 199 -13.50 24.08 14.49
CA LEU A 199 -13.37 25.36 13.81
C LEU A 199 -14.17 26.48 14.52
N ALA A 200 -15.37 26.18 15.01
CA ALA A 200 -16.17 27.12 15.79
C ALA A 200 -15.53 27.49 17.16
N GLN A 201 -14.72 26.59 17.71
CA GLN A 201 -13.90 26.79 18.90
C GLN A 201 -12.58 27.54 18.61
N GLY A 202 -12.31 27.90 17.35
CA GLY A 202 -11.10 28.60 16.94
C GLY A 202 -9.88 27.68 16.73
N ILE A 203 -10.04 26.38 16.77
CA ILE A 203 -8.95 25.41 16.51
C ILE A 203 -8.75 25.31 14.99
N ARG A 204 -7.58 25.77 14.53
CA ARG A 204 -7.24 25.86 13.10
C ARG A 204 -5.94 25.16 12.76
N ALA A 205 -5.09 24.89 13.75
CA ALA A 205 -3.81 24.23 13.62
C ALA A 205 -3.97 22.75 13.21
N PRO A 206 -2.91 22.11 12.70
CA PRO A 206 -2.91 20.67 12.34
C PRO A 206 -3.40 19.73 13.45
N ALA A 207 -3.24 20.10 14.73
CA ALA A 207 -3.79 19.37 15.88
C ALA A 207 -5.31 19.11 15.79
N GLY A 208 -6.07 19.97 15.09
CA GLY A 208 -7.49 19.77 14.83
C GLY A 208 -7.78 18.54 13.98
N HIS A 209 -6.81 18.07 13.20
CA HIS A 209 -6.98 16.90 12.33
C HIS A 209 -7.21 15.60 13.13
N PRO A 210 -6.30 15.12 14.01
CA PRO A 210 -6.56 13.94 14.83
C PRO A 210 -7.73 14.15 15.81
N MET A 211 -7.93 15.35 16.36
CA MET A 211 -9.04 15.66 17.26
C MET A 211 -10.41 15.48 16.57
N SER A 212 -10.50 15.71 15.26
CA SER A 212 -11.73 15.49 14.48
C SER A 212 -11.94 14.02 14.06
N ARG A 213 -10.92 13.17 14.20
CA ARG A 213 -10.88 11.78 13.72
C ARG A 213 -10.42 10.81 14.82
N PRO A 214 -11.06 10.78 16.00
CA PRO A 214 -10.65 9.86 17.07
C PRO A 214 -10.78 8.39 16.62
N ALA A 215 -10.01 7.49 17.22
CA ALA A 215 -9.96 6.06 16.90
C ALA A 215 -11.35 5.38 16.82
N LYS A 216 -12.27 5.83 17.66
CA LYS A 216 -13.65 5.30 17.70
C LYS A 216 -14.42 5.50 16.40
N VAL A 217 -14.15 6.56 15.62
CA VAL A 217 -14.85 6.77 14.34
C VAL A 217 -14.35 5.81 13.26
N GLU A 218 -13.10 5.35 13.37
CA GLU A 218 -12.56 4.28 12.53
C GLU A 218 -13.10 2.91 12.96
N GLY A 219 -13.08 2.60 14.25
CA GLY A 219 -13.57 1.34 14.77
C GLY A 219 -15.06 1.10 14.49
N GLU A 220 -15.91 2.14 14.65
CA GLU A 220 -17.34 2.08 14.30
C GLU A 220 -17.54 1.80 12.82
N ALA A 221 -16.90 2.58 11.95
CA ALA A 221 -17.05 2.44 10.51
C ALA A 221 -16.53 1.09 10.01
N THR A 222 -15.43 0.58 10.59
CA THR A 222 -14.92 -0.76 10.30
C THR A 222 -15.93 -1.84 10.65
N ALA A 223 -16.49 -1.79 11.84
CA ALA A 223 -17.50 -2.77 12.29
C ALA A 223 -18.77 -2.71 11.42
N ARG A 224 -19.21 -1.50 11.06
CA ARG A 224 -20.37 -1.29 10.20
C ARG A 224 -20.14 -1.84 8.79
N ALA A 225 -19.01 -1.52 8.16
CA ALA A 225 -18.68 -2.02 6.82
C ALA A 225 -18.62 -3.56 6.79
N ILE A 226 -17.98 -4.18 7.79
CA ILE A 226 -17.93 -5.65 7.93
C ILE A 226 -19.32 -6.24 8.07
N MET A 227 -20.18 -5.65 8.90
CA MET A 227 -21.55 -6.12 9.08
C MET A 227 -22.32 -6.05 7.75
N LEU A 228 -22.26 -4.93 7.02
CA LEU A 228 -22.93 -4.78 5.73
C LEU A 228 -22.44 -5.81 4.71
N ALA A 229 -21.13 -6.04 4.62
CA ALA A 229 -20.55 -7.04 3.72
C ALA A 229 -20.97 -8.47 4.09
N SER A 230 -21.04 -8.79 5.39
CA SER A 230 -21.44 -10.11 5.88
C SER A 230 -22.88 -10.46 5.58
N MET A 231 -23.77 -9.46 5.51
CA MET A 231 -25.19 -9.67 5.17
C MET A 231 -25.44 -10.05 3.71
N VAL A 232 -24.43 -9.83 2.86
CA VAL A 232 -24.46 -10.21 1.43
C VAL A 232 -23.39 -11.26 1.08
N ASP A 233 -22.86 -11.95 2.09
CA ASP A 233 -21.83 -13.00 1.97
C ASP A 233 -20.59 -12.56 1.16
N CYS A 234 -20.24 -11.27 1.19
CA CYS A 234 -19.12 -10.72 0.45
C CYS A 234 -17.87 -10.61 1.34
N PRO A 235 -16.72 -11.18 0.97
CA PRO A 235 -15.45 -10.87 1.61
C PRO A 235 -15.15 -9.37 1.51
N ILE A 236 -14.45 -8.83 2.50
CA ILE A 236 -14.15 -7.39 2.53
C ILE A 236 -12.67 -7.15 2.91
N TYR A 237 -12.08 -6.10 2.33
CA TYR A 237 -10.73 -5.66 2.64
C TYR A 237 -10.78 -4.27 3.30
N VAL A 238 -10.29 -4.17 4.52
CA VAL A 238 -10.21 -2.93 5.29
C VAL A 238 -8.82 -2.34 5.12
N VAL A 239 -8.72 -1.20 4.44
CA VAL A 239 -7.44 -0.56 4.13
C VAL A 239 -6.91 0.25 5.32
N HIS A 240 -5.60 0.51 5.36
CA HIS A 240 -4.89 1.46 6.23
C HIS A 240 -5.41 1.55 7.68
N MET A 241 -5.65 0.42 8.33
CA MET A 241 -6.09 0.36 9.74
C MET A 241 -5.04 1.01 10.64
N SER A 242 -5.44 1.99 11.44
CA SER A 242 -4.54 2.82 12.22
C SER A 242 -4.67 2.62 13.74
N CYS A 243 -5.67 1.88 14.22
CA CYS A 243 -6.00 1.84 15.64
C CYS A 243 -6.46 0.46 16.14
N LYS A 244 -6.38 0.30 17.47
CA LYS A 244 -6.87 -0.90 18.18
C LYS A 244 -8.35 -1.18 17.91
N ASP A 245 -9.17 -0.12 17.80
CA ASP A 245 -10.63 -0.26 17.63
C ASP A 245 -10.98 -0.96 16.32
N SER A 246 -10.29 -0.64 15.23
CA SER A 246 -10.45 -1.31 13.93
C SER A 246 -9.90 -2.74 13.96
N VAL A 247 -8.74 -2.97 14.62
CA VAL A 247 -8.19 -4.31 14.84
C VAL A 247 -9.17 -5.20 15.58
N ASP A 248 -9.78 -4.70 16.65
CA ASP A 248 -10.74 -5.46 17.46
C ASP A 248 -12.00 -5.81 16.64
N ALA A 249 -12.46 -4.91 15.76
CA ALA A 249 -13.59 -5.18 14.87
C ALA A 249 -13.28 -6.29 13.86
N VAL A 250 -12.12 -6.23 13.19
CA VAL A 250 -11.66 -7.26 12.24
C VAL A 250 -11.46 -8.60 12.94
N ARG A 251 -10.78 -8.62 14.08
CA ARG A 251 -10.54 -9.85 14.84
C ARG A 251 -11.84 -10.55 15.27
N ARG A 252 -12.83 -9.79 15.77
CA ARG A 252 -14.14 -10.36 16.12
C ARG A 252 -14.82 -10.99 14.91
N ALA A 253 -14.79 -10.33 13.76
CA ALA A 253 -15.37 -10.82 12.52
C ALA A 253 -14.67 -12.11 12.03
N GLN A 254 -13.35 -12.13 12.02
CA GLN A 254 -12.56 -13.32 11.63
C GLN A 254 -12.83 -14.50 12.59
N THR A 255 -12.94 -14.24 13.90
CA THR A 255 -13.31 -15.28 14.90
C THR A 255 -14.71 -15.82 14.66
N ALA A 256 -15.63 -15.00 14.17
CA ALA A 256 -16.97 -15.41 13.77
C ALA A 256 -17.03 -16.10 12.39
N GLY A 257 -15.89 -16.30 11.72
CA GLY A 257 -15.82 -16.95 10.41
C GLY A 257 -16.12 -16.01 9.21
N ILE A 258 -16.26 -14.72 9.45
CA ILE A 258 -16.45 -13.73 8.37
C ILE A 258 -15.10 -13.49 7.69
N LYS A 259 -15.09 -13.52 6.35
CA LYS A 259 -13.88 -13.36 5.55
C LYS A 259 -13.52 -11.88 5.41
N VAL A 260 -12.63 -11.42 6.29
CA VAL A 260 -12.15 -10.04 6.34
C VAL A 260 -10.63 -10.04 6.24
N TYR A 261 -10.10 -9.16 5.40
CA TYR A 261 -8.67 -8.86 5.30
C TYR A 261 -8.42 -7.47 5.85
N GLY A 262 -7.31 -7.29 6.56
CA GLY A 262 -6.88 -6.00 7.10
C GLY A 262 -5.53 -5.57 6.53
N GLU A 263 -5.37 -4.29 6.36
CA GLU A 263 -4.13 -3.64 5.93
C GLU A 263 -3.75 -2.55 6.93
N THR A 264 -2.45 -2.35 7.15
CA THR A 264 -1.93 -1.19 7.87
C THR A 264 -0.75 -0.57 7.11
N CYS A 265 -0.25 0.58 7.58
CA CYS A 265 0.89 1.26 6.98
C CYS A 265 2.04 1.40 7.98
N PRO A 266 3.31 1.48 7.52
CA PRO A 266 4.47 1.56 8.41
C PRO A 266 4.43 2.76 9.35
N GLY A 267 3.85 3.88 8.92
CA GLY A 267 3.69 5.06 9.75
C GLY A 267 2.84 4.82 11.00
N TYR A 268 1.76 4.05 10.91
CA TYR A 268 0.91 3.74 12.09
C TYR A 268 1.60 2.84 13.11
N LEU A 269 2.62 2.11 12.67
CA LEU A 269 3.39 1.22 13.53
C LEU A 269 4.49 1.94 14.32
N THR A 270 4.88 3.17 13.92
CA THR A 270 6.11 3.81 14.41
C THR A 270 5.99 5.30 14.71
N VAL A 271 5.09 6.02 14.05
CA VAL A 271 4.83 7.45 14.28
C VAL A 271 3.58 7.59 15.14
N ASP A 272 3.59 8.49 16.13
CA ASP A 272 2.44 8.76 16.98
C ASP A 272 1.87 10.17 16.76
N GLU A 273 0.70 10.45 17.33
CA GLU A 273 -0.05 11.68 17.09
C GLU A 273 0.65 12.95 17.62
N SER A 274 1.71 12.83 18.44
CA SER A 274 2.44 13.99 18.96
C SER A 274 2.97 14.91 17.86
N VAL A 275 3.22 14.36 16.67
CA VAL A 275 3.66 15.13 15.49
C VAL A 275 2.69 16.24 15.08
N TYR A 276 1.38 16.11 15.37
CA TYR A 276 0.36 17.11 15.03
C TYR A 276 0.31 18.29 16.01
N PHE A 277 0.90 18.12 17.20
CA PHE A 277 0.92 19.13 18.26
C PHE A 277 2.24 19.93 18.28
N ASP A 278 3.13 19.69 17.31
CA ASP A 278 4.33 20.48 17.14
C ASP A 278 3.98 21.93 16.81
N PRO A 279 4.64 22.94 17.44
CA PRO A 279 4.40 24.35 17.18
C PRO A 279 4.81 24.80 15.77
N ASP A 280 5.71 24.07 15.10
CA ASP A 280 6.02 24.31 13.69
C ASP A 280 4.89 23.75 12.81
N PHE A 281 4.13 24.68 12.23
CA PHE A 281 3.04 24.32 11.31
C PHE A 281 3.53 23.44 10.16
N THR A 282 4.70 23.73 9.58
CA THR A 282 5.23 23.00 8.43
C THR A 282 5.48 21.55 8.79
N PHE A 283 6.12 21.30 9.93
CA PHE A 283 6.35 19.96 10.44
C PHE A 283 5.04 19.23 10.74
N ALA A 284 4.14 19.84 11.48
CA ALA A 284 2.87 19.21 11.86
C ALA A 284 1.97 18.93 10.63
N ALA A 285 1.87 19.88 9.70
CA ALA A 285 1.09 19.72 8.46
C ALA A 285 1.67 18.65 7.55
N ALA A 286 2.99 18.48 7.50
CA ALA A 286 3.65 17.45 6.73
C ALA A 286 3.13 16.05 7.07
N HIS A 287 2.75 15.80 8.33
CA HIS A 287 2.27 14.50 8.82
C HIS A 287 0.75 14.29 8.63
N VAL A 288 0.00 15.28 8.12
CA VAL A 288 -1.46 15.14 7.94
C VAL A 288 -1.79 14.14 6.85
N MET A 289 -2.46 13.05 7.26
CA MET A 289 -2.98 11.98 6.41
C MET A 289 -4.26 11.41 7.04
N SER A 290 -5.06 10.64 6.30
CA SER A 290 -6.33 10.05 6.79
C SER A 290 -6.38 8.55 6.56
N PRO A 291 -6.59 7.75 7.62
CA PRO A 291 -6.69 8.12 9.05
C PRO A 291 -5.42 8.79 9.58
N PRO A 292 -5.52 9.60 10.65
CA PRO A 292 -4.33 10.23 11.25
C PRO A 292 -3.48 9.21 12.03
N TYR A 293 -2.21 9.56 12.29
CA TYR A 293 -1.42 8.87 13.31
C TYR A 293 -2.13 8.94 14.65
N ARG A 294 -2.03 7.87 15.42
CA ARG A 294 -2.77 7.67 16.67
C ARG A 294 -1.87 7.85 17.89
N PRO A 295 -2.45 7.97 19.10
CA PRO A 295 -1.69 7.81 20.34
C PRO A 295 -0.84 6.55 20.32
N LYS A 296 0.35 6.61 20.91
CA LYS A 296 1.34 5.52 20.90
C LYS A 296 0.79 4.17 21.36
N GLU A 297 -0.22 4.18 22.22
CA GLU A 297 -0.89 2.99 22.74
C GLU A 297 -1.56 2.12 21.68
N HIS A 298 -1.81 2.66 20.47
CA HIS A 298 -2.35 1.91 19.34
C HIS A 298 -1.29 1.12 18.55
N GLN A 299 0.00 1.43 18.71
CA GLN A 299 1.07 0.79 17.94
C GLN A 299 1.23 -0.70 18.30
N GLU A 300 1.31 -1.04 19.58
CA GLU A 300 1.48 -2.43 20.01
C GLU A 300 0.32 -3.34 19.60
N PRO A 301 -0.97 -2.93 19.71
CA PRO A 301 -2.08 -3.67 19.12
C PRO A 301 -1.97 -3.95 17.63
N LEU A 302 -1.42 -3.00 16.82
CA LEU A 302 -1.18 -3.19 15.40
C LEU A 302 -0.06 -4.20 15.14
N TRP A 303 1.07 -4.12 15.85
CA TRP A 303 2.16 -5.09 15.75
C TRP A 303 1.69 -6.51 16.11
N ASN A 304 0.91 -6.66 17.20
CA ASN A 304 0.33 -7.93 17.59
C ASN A 304 -0.65 -8.47 16.55
N ALA A 305 -1.41 -7.59 15.88
CA ALA A 305 -2.34 -7.97 14.82
C ALA A 305 -1.63 -8.49 13.55
N LEU A 306 -0.44 -7.98 13.24
CA LEU A 306 0.40 -8.49 12.14
C LEU A 306 0.84 -9.94 12.45
N HIS A 307 1.42 -10.16 13.63
CA HIS A 307 1.85 -11.51 14.04
C HIS A 307 0.69 -12.49 14.14
N ALA A 308 -0.45 -12.05 14.70
CA ALA A 308 -1.66 -12.87 14.81
C ALA A 308 -2.42 -13.06 13.49
N LYS A 309 -1.95 -12.46 12.37
CA LYS A 309 -2.57 -12.51 11.04
C LYS A 309 -3.97 -11.88 10.97
N THR A 310 -4.36 -11.08 11.96
CA THR A 310 -5.56 -10.25 11.91
C THR A 310 -5.41 -9.18 10.83
N ILE A 311 -4.24 -8.57 10.74
CA ILE A 311 -3.81 -7.74 9.62
C ILE A 311 -2.97 -8.60 8.69
N SER A 312 -3.31 -8.59 7.40
CA SER A 312 -2.73 -9.47 6.39
C SER A 312 -1.63 -8.80 5.57
N VAL A 313 -1.65 -7.47 5.45
CA VAL A 313 -0.78 -6.71 4.54
C VAL A 313 -0.28 -5.44 5.22
N VAL A 314 0.98 -5.09 4.95
CA VAL A 314 1.53 -3.77 5.22
C VAL A 314 1.73 -3.06 3.87
N ALA A 315 0.89 -2.07 3.59
CA ALA A 315 0.94 -1.21 2.42
C ALA A 315 1.45 0.19 2.79
N THR A 316 1.35 1.18 1.92
CA THR A 316 1.87 2.53 2.22
C THR A 316 0.82 3.62 2.31
N ASP A 317 -0.26 3.53 1.55
CA ASP A 317 -1.15 4.65 1.28
C ASP A 317 -0.36 5.88 0.76
N HIS A 318 0.60 5.59 -0.14
CA HIS A 318 1.54 6.59 -0.65
C HIS A 318 0.82 7.68 -1.44
N CYS A 319 0.72 8.87 -0.85
CA CYS A 319 0.05 10.03 -1.43
C CYS A 319 0.77 11.31 -0.98
N PRO A 320 1.98 11.60 -1.50
CA PRO A 320 2.79 12.70 -1.03
C PRO A 320 2.31 14.05 -1.53
N PHE A 321 2.38 15.04 -0.66
CA PHE A 321 2.18 16.47 -0.99
C PHE A 321 3.32 17.27 -0.39
N ARG A 322 3.94 18.13 -1.17
CA ARG A 322 5.04 19.00 -0.72
C ARG A 322 4.57 19.99 0.35
N ASN A 323 5.49 20.49 1.14
CA ASN A 323 5.19 21.46 2.20
C ASN A 323 4.44 22.71 1.69
N GLU A 324 4.79 23.21 0.49
CA GLU A 324 4.07 24.32 -0.15
C GLU A 324 2.60 23.99 -0.47
N GLN A 325 2.31 22.75 -0.87
CA GLN A 325 0.94 22.29 -1.14
C GLN A 325 0.13 22.20 0.17
N LYS A 326 0.75 21.71 1.24
CA LYS A 326 0.10 21.61 2.56
C LYS A 326 -0.08 22.97 3.25
N ALA A 327 0.69 23.99 2.87
CA ALA A 327 0.61 25.33 3.42
C ALA A 327 -0.74 26.05 3.19
N VAL A 328 -1.54 25.59 2.20
CA VAL A 328 -2.90 26.13 1.97
C VAL A 328 -3.82 25.95 3.18
N GLY A 329 -3.54 24.97 4.04
CA GLY A 329 -4.28 24.71 5.28
C GLY A 329 -3.83 25.48 6.51
N LYS A 330 -2.93 26.48 6.38
CA LYS A 330 -2.34 27.19 7.52
C LYS A 330 -3.37 27.84 8.46
N ASN A 331 -4.49 28.29 7.92
CA ASN A 331 -5.57 28.93 8.67
C ASN A 331 -6.82 28.05 8.85
N ASP A 332 -6.76 26.82 8.36
CA ASP A 332 -7.87 25.86 8.42
C ASP A 332 -7.33 24.44 8.19
N PHE A 333 -7.16 23.67 9.26
CA PHE A 333 -6.59 22.32 9.19
C PHE A 333 -7.37 21.37 8.27
N THR A 334 -8.66 21.63 8.02
CA THR A 334 -9.49 20.82 7.13
C THR A 334 -9.10 20.96 5.65
N LYS A 335 -8.28 21.95 5.31
CA LYS A 335 -7.78 22.22 3.96
C LYS A 335 -6.36 21.73 3.71
N ILE A 336 -5.69 21.17 4.70
CA ILE A 336 -4.38 20.57 4.51
C ILE A 336 -4.56 19.32 3.64
N PRO A 337 -3.92 19.21 2.46
CA PRO A 337 -3.95 17.99 1.68
C PRO A 337 -3.50 16.77 2.50
N ASN A 338 -4.34 15.72 2.52
CA ASN A 338 -4.12 14.52 3.32
C ASN A 338 -3.30 13.51 2.55
N GLY A 339 -2.15 13.13 3.08
CA GLY A 339 -1.29 12.09 2.53
C GLY A 339 0.18 12.32 2.81
N CYS A 340 0.92 11.22 2.88
CA CYS A 340 2.36 11.18 3.12
C CYS A 340 3.06 10.27 2.11
N GLY A 341 4.36 10.47 1.89
CA GLY A 341 5.19 9.62 1.06
C GLY A 341 5.92 8.59 1.90
N THR A 342 5.67 7.29 1.66
CA THR A 342 6.30 6.20 2.42
C THR A 342 6.70 4.99 1.58
N VAL A 343 6.45 5.00 0.27
CA VAL A 343 6.64 3.83 -0.61
C VAL A 343 8.08 3.31 -0.62
N GLU A 344 9.07 4.21 -0.56
CA GLU A 344 10.48 3.85 -0.52
C GLU A 344 10.90 3.18 0.79
N ASN A 345 10.29 3.57 1.92
CA ASN A 345 10.74 3.16 3.24
C ASN A 345 9.90 2.05 3.88
N ARG A 346 8.89 1.54 3.18
CA ARG A 346 7.96 0.52 3.69
C ARG A 346 8.70 -0.71 4.24
N LEU A 347 9.59 -1.28 3.42
CA LEU A 347 10.32 -2.49 3.79
C LEU A 347 11.35 -2.20 4.88
N ASP A 348 12.07 -1.09 4.78
CA ASP A 348 13.09 -0.70 5.75
C ASP A 348 12.52 -0.57 7.17
N ILE A 349 11.42 0.17 7.30
CA ILE A 349 10.74 0.42 8.57
C ILE A 349 10.19 -0.89 9.15
N LEU A 350 9.53 -1.71 8.33
CA LEU A 350 8.98 -2.96 8.80
C LEU A 350 10.06 -3.97 9.21
N TRP A 351 11.19 -4.00 8.48
CA TRP A 351 12.33 -4.85 8.84
C TRP A 351 12.97 -4.39 10.15
N HIS A 352 13.28 -3.10 10.24
CA HIS A 352 14.00 -2.55 11.40
C HIS A 352 13.19 -2.70 12.70
N PHE A 353 11.92 -2.26 12.69
CA PHE A 353 11.07 -2.29 13.88
C PHE A 353 10.31 -3.61 14.09
N GLY A 354 10.25 -4.47 13.08
CA GLY A 354 9.56 -5.76 13.13
C GLY A 354 10.54 -6.92 13.28
N VAL A 355 11.40 -7.15 12.27
CA VAL A 355 12.27 -8.32 12.24
C VAL A 355 13.43 -8.19 13.22
N ASN A 356 14.15 -7.07 13.22
CA ASN A 356 15.29 -6.88 14.12
C ASN A 356 14.92 -6.87 15.60
N THR A 357 13.66 -6.57 15.92
CA THR A 357 13.17 -6.58 17.31
C THR A 357 12.55 -7.92 17.73
N GLY A 358 12.46 -8.88 16.80
CA GLY A 358 11.86 -10.20 17.04
C GLY A 358 10.32 -10.22 17.08
N ARG A 359 9.65 -9.12 16.67
CA ARG A 359 8.20 -9.09 16.51
C ARG A 359 7.71 -9.91 15.32
N LEU A 360 8.52 -10.00 14.28
CA LEU A 360 8.24 -10.73 13.05
C LEU A 360 9.45 -11.60 12.68
N SER A 361 9.20 -12.78 12.14
CA SER A 361 10.20 -13.55 11.42
C SER A 361 10.42 -12.99 10.01
N PRO A 362 11.56 -13.29 9.33
CA PRO A 362 11.74 -12.95 7.93
C PRO A 362 10.65 -13.50 7.01
N ASN A 363 10.10 -14.69 7.30
CA ASN A 363 9.01 -15.28 6.54
C ASN A 363 7.69 -14.52 6.71
N GLU A 364 7.36 -14.06 7.92
CA GLU A 364 6.22 -13.17 8.17
C GLU A 364 6.40 -11.82 7.47
N PHE A 365 7.61 -11.27 7.46
CA PHE A 365 7.93 -10.06 6.71
C PHE A 365 7.61 -10.23 5.21
N VAL A 366 8.07 -11.31 4.58
CA VAL A 366 7.76 -11.62 3.17
C VAL A 366 6.25 -11.83 2.97
N ALA A 367 5.58 -12.50 3.91
CA ALA A 367 4.13 -12.67 3.85
C ALA A 367 3.40 -11.32 3.80
N LEU A 368 3.75 -10.41 4.72
CA LEU A 368 3.08 -9.11 4.90
C LEU A 368 3.38 -8.09 3.80
N THR A 369 4.55 -8.17 3.17
CA THR A 369 5.00 -7.17 2.18
C THR A 369 4.87 -7.61 0.73
N SER A 370 4.60 -8.90 0.49
CA SER A 370 4.57 -9.46 -0.87
C SER A 370 3.54 -10.58 -1.03
N ALA A 371 3.75 -11.76 -0.39
CA ALA A 371 3.00 -12.96 -0.71
C ALA A 371 1.51 -12.89 -0.37
N ASN A 372 1.13 -12.25 0.75
CA ASN A 372 -0.28 -12.14 1.13
C ASN A 372 -1.05 -11.23 0.18
N ALA A 373 -0.47 -10.07 -0.19
CA ALA A 373 -1.07 -9.21 -1.20
C ALA A 373 -1.24 -9.95 -2.53
N ALA A 374 -0.22 -10.69 -2.99
CA ALA A 374 -0.30 -11.49 -4.21
C ALA A 374 -1.44 -12.53 -4.15
N ARG A 375 -1.65 -13.19 -3.00
CA ARG A 375 -2.76 -14.16 -2.80
C ARG A 375 -4.12 -13.47 -2.74
N ILE A 376 -4.22 -12.40 -1.94
CA ILE A 376 -5.47 -11.66 -1.74
C ILE A 376 -5.95 -11.07 -3.07
N PHE A 377 -5.05 -10.53 -3.88
CA PHE A 377 -5.38 -9.90 -5.16
C PHE A 377 -5.28 -10.84 -6.37
N ASN A 378 -5.15 -12.15 -6.11
CA ASN A 378 -5.30 -13.26 -7.06
C ASN A 378 -4.24 -13.31 -8.17
N ILE A 379 -2.97 -12.99 -7.83
CA ILE A 379 -1.81 -13.06 -8.74
C ILE A 379 -0.67 -13.94 -8.21
N TYR A 380 -0.90 -14.66 -7.13
CA TYR A 380 0.05 -15.65 -6.58
C TYR A 380 -0.07 -16.98 -7.36
N PRO A 381 1.01 -17.71 -7.64
CA PRO A 381 2.42 -17.49 -7.27
C PRO A 381 3.24 -16.72 -8.31
N LYS A 382 2.60 -16.19 -9.35
CA LYS A 382 3.29 -15.36 -10.37
C LYS A 382 4.09 -14.23 -9.72
N LYS A 383 3.48 -13.55 -8.73
CA LYS A 383 4.10 -12.58 -7.81
C LYS A 383 4.13 -13.16 -6.39
N GLY A 384 5.03 -12.66 -5.55
CA GLY A 384 5.05 -12.97 -4.12
C GLY A 384 5.76 -14.28 -3.73
N ARG A 385 6.53 -14.90 -4.64
CA ARG A 385 7.26 -16.13 -4.38
C ARG A 385 8.53 -16.26 -5.22
N ILE A 386 9.60 -16.79 -4.63
CA ILE A 386 10.80 -17.24 -5.35
C ILE A 386 10.63 -18.71 -5.65
N GLU A 387 10.20 -19.02 -6.88
CA GLU A 387 10.13 -20.38 -7.40
C GLU A 387 10.20 -20.38 -8.93
N THR A 388 10.55 -21.52 -9.52
CA THR A 388 10.59 -21.68 -10.98
C THR A 388 9.22 -21.39 -11.58
N GLY A 389 9.17 -20.52 -12.60
CA GLY A 389 7.95 -20.12 -13.30
C GLY A 389 7.30 -18.85 -12.76
N ALA A 390 7.74 -18.31 -11.61
CA ALA A 390 7.34 -16.99 -11.14
C ALA A 390 8.07 -15.87 -11.93
N ASP A 391 7.52 -14.67 -11.90
CA ASP A 391 8.20 -13.50 -12.45
C ASP A 391 9.51 -13.27 -11.67
N ALA A 392 10.56 -12.84 -12.39
CA ALA A 392 11.85 -12.53 -11.80
C ALA A 392 11.83 -11.14 -11.13
N ASP A 393 10.90 -10.98 -10.19
CA ASP A 393 10.71 -9.79 -9.37
C ASP A 393 11.26 -10.09 -7.98
N ILE A 394 12.46 -9.58 -7.70
CA ILE A 394 13.28 -10.02 -6.59
C ILE A 394 13.87 -8.81 -5.87
N VAL A 395 13.90 -8.87 -4.55
CA VAL A 395 14.74 -7.99 -3.74
C VAL A 395 15.84 -8.80 -3.07
N VAL A 396 17.08 -8.36 -3.24
CA VAL A 396 18.23 -8.85 -2.49
C VAL A 396 18.42 -7.91 -1.30
N TRP A 397 18.37 -8.46 -0.12
CA TRP A 397 18.33 -7.74 1.15
C TRP A 397 19.54 -8.02 2.00
N ASP A 398 20.28 -6.97 2.37
CA ASP A 398 21.38 -7.09 3.33
C ASP A 398 20.86 -6.77 4.74
N PRO A 399 20.73 -7.77 5.62
CA PRO A 399 20.19 -7.57 6.97
C PRO A 399 21.13 -6.79 7.90
N ALA A 400 22.40 -6.62 7.53
CA ALA A 400 23.41 -5.91 8.32
C ALA A 400 23.60 -4.45 7.91
N LYS A 401 23.23 -4.10 6.66
CA LYS A 401 23.41 -2.76 6.11
C LYS A 401 22.57 -1.73 6.85
N GLU A 402 23.15 -0.59 7.17
CA GLU A 402 22.47 0.53 7.81
C GLU A 402 22.34 1.71 6.85
N LYS A 403 21.24 2.45 6.96
CA LYS A 403 21.05 3.76 6.32
C LYS A 403 20.23 4.68 7.20
N THR A 404 20.46 5.99 7.10
CA THR A 404 19.61 7.00 7.74
C THR A 404 18.64 7.55 6.70
N ILE A 405 17.33 7.48 7.01
CA ILE A 405 16.27 7.97 6.14
C ILE A 405 16.26 9.50 6.19
N SER A 406 16.22 10.13 5.02
CA SER A 406 16.16 11.58 4.90
C SER A 406 15.51 12.00 3.58
N ALA A 407 14.72 13.08 3.66
CA ALA A 407 14.18 13.76 2.48
C ALA A 407 15.25 14.26 1.51
N LYS A 408 16.51 14.39 1.96
CA LYS A 408 17.66 14.81 1.13
C LYS A 408 18.21 13.70 0.27
N THR A 409 17.93 12.44 0.61
CA THR A 409 18.53 11.26 -0.03
C THR A 409 17.52 10.27 -0.59
N HIS A 410 16.24 10.40 -0.27
CA HIS A 410 15.21 9.55 -0.84
C HIS A 410 14.93 9.89 -2.30
N HIS A 411 14.28 8.98 -3.03
CA HIS A 411 13.95 9.13 -4.44
C HIS A 411 12.52 9.64 -4.69
N MET A 412 11.70 9.75 -3.63
CA MET A 412 10.35 10.30 -3.72
C MET A 412 10.36 11.79 -4.04
N ASN A 413 9.41 12.26 -4.85
CA ASN A 413 9.31 13.67 -5.25
C ASN A 413 8.57 14.53 -4.21
N VAL A 414 9.01 14.45 -2.96
CA VAL A 414 8.48 15.19 -1.81
C VAL A 414 9.63 15.73 -0.97
N ASP A 415 9.41 16.87 -0.30
CA ASP A 415 10.44 17.64 0.39
C ASP A 415 10.51 17.39 1.91
N PHE A 416 9.86 16.33 2.38
CA PHE A 416 9.97 15.84 3.75
C PHE A 416 9.86 14.31 3.81
N SER A 417 10.23 13.75 4.96
CA SER A 417 10.01 12.32 5.27
C SER A 417 9.39 12.21 6.67
N VAL A 418 8.33 11.39 6.79
CA VAL A 418 7.74 11.07 8.11
C VAL A 418 8.68 10.26 8.98
N PHE A 419 9.75 9.69 8.40
CA PHE A 419 10.79 8.92 9.08
C PHE A 419 12.13 9.65 9.10
N GLU A 420 12.15 10.98 8.94
CA GLU A 420 13.38 11.79 8.89
C GLU A 420 14.29 11.50 10.08
N GLY A 421 15.57 11.21 9.81
CA GLY A 421 16.59 10.95 10.81
C GLY A 421 16.56 9.55 11.43
N VAL A 422 15.63 8.68 11.07
CA VAL A 422 15.59 7.28 11.54
C VAL A 422 16.71 6.50 10.86
N THR A 423 17.62 5.93 11.65
CA THR A 423 18.64 4.99 11.16
C THR A 423 18.08 3.59 11.22
N VAL A 424 17.89 2.97 10.06
CA VAL A 424 17.40 1.60 9.91
C VAL A 424 18.54 0.64 9.66
N LYS A 425 18.37 -0.61 10.09
CA LYS A 425 19.27 -1.73 9.81
C LYS A 425 18.52 -2.80 9.05
N GLY A 426 19.10 -3.22 7.93
CA GLY A 426 18.46 -4.04 6.90
C GLY A 426 17.93 -3.16 5.78
N CYS A 427 18.47 -3.35 4.56
CA CYS A 427 18.11 -2.56 3.39
C CYS A 427 18.21 -3.39 2.11
N ALA A 428 17.45 -2.99 1.08
CA ALA A 428 17.63 -3.50 -0.27
C ALA A 428 19.04 -3.15 -0.80
N VAL A 429 19.73 -4.13 -1.39
CA VAL A 429 20.99 -3.92 -2.11
C VAL A 429 20.81 -4.07 -3.61
N TYR A 430 19.95 -4.99 -4.05
CA TYR A 430 19.47 -5.08 -5.43
C TYR A 430 17.97 -5.21 -5.46
N THR A 431 17.36 -4.58 -6.44
CA THR A 431 15.97 -4.83 -6.82
C THR A 431 15.94 -5.21 -8.29
N LEU A 432 15.37 -6.37 -8.59
CA LEU A 432 15.17 -6.87 -9.95
C LEU A 432 13.68 -6.83 -10.26
N SER A 433 13.32 -6.27 -11.42
CA SER A 433 11.98 -6.36 -12.00
C SER A 433 12.11 -7.03 -13.36
N HIS A 434 11.32 -8.09 -13.58
CA HIS A 434 11.46 -8.95 -14.77
C HIS A 434 12.91 -9.39 -15.05
N GLY A 435 13.68 -9.69 -13.99
CA GLY A 435 15.07 -10.12 -14.12
C GLY A 435 16.06 -9.02 -14.52
N LYS A 436 15.63 -7.77 -14.67
CA LYS A 436 16.51 -6.60 -14.89
C LYS A 436 16.73 -5.91 -13.56
N ILE A 437 17.99 -5.56 -13.27
CA ILE A 437 18.33 -4.75 -12.11
C ILE A 437 17.80 -3.34 -12.32
N VAL A 438 16.88 -2.91 -11.44
CA VAL A 438 16.30 -1.55 -11.43
C VAL A 438 16.82 -0.68 -10.31
N TYR A 439 17.48 -1.30 -9.31
CA TYR A 439 18.21 -0.63 -8.24
C TYR A 439 19.44 -1.43 -7.87
N ASP A 440 20.57 -0.77 -7.77
CA ASP A 440 21.88 -1.34 -7.42
C ASP A 440 22.57 -0.49 -6.35
N ASN A 441 22.47 -0.93 -5.11
CA ASN A 441 23.23 -0.46 -3.94
C ASN A 441 23.37 1.08 -3.83
N GLY A 442 22.27 1.81 -4.03
CA GLY A 442 22.22 3.27 -3.99
C GLY A 442 22.07 3.91 -5.36
N SER A 443 22.26 3.15 -6.45
CA SER A 443 22.10 3.63 -7.80
C SER A 443 20.72 3.22 -8.34
N LEU A 444 19.86 4.19 -8.63
CA LEU A 444 18.58 3.97 -9.27
C LEU A 444 18.80 3.78 -10.78
N LEU A 445 18.46 2.58 -11.27
CA LEU A 445 18.59 2.18 -12.67
C LEU A 445 17.22 2.00 -13.35
N ALA A 446 16.15 2.30 -12.62
CA ALA A 446 14.78 2.22 -13.11
C ALA A 446 14.56 3.18 -14.28
N GLU A 447 13.88 2.69 -15.31
CA GLU A 447 13.57 3.44 -16.53
C GLU A 447 12.06 3.67 -16.66
N PRO A 448 11.62 4.86 -17.12
CA PRO A 448 10.21 5.10 -17.35
C PRO A 448 9.65 4.17 -18.44
N GLY A 449 8.47 3.59 -18.15
CA GLY A 449 7.77 2.70 -19.07
C GLY A 449 8.27 1.25 -19.10
N PHE A 450 9.14 0.87 -18.16
CA PHE A 450 9.60 -0.51 -18.04
C PHE A 450 8.54 -1.43 -17.41
N GLY A 451 7.77 -0.93 -16.44
CA GLY A 451 6.73 -1.68 -15.76
C GLY A 451 5.55 -2.05 -16.67
N GLN A 452 4.92 -3.17 -16.39
CA GLN A 452 3.81 -3.71 -17.16
C GLN A 452 2.51 -3.69 -16.36
N TYR A 453 1.38 -3.52 -17.06
CA TYR A 453 0.07 -3.65 -16.46
C TYR A 453 -0.26 -5.11 -16.18
N VAL A 454 -0.56 -5.44 -14.92
CA VAL A 454 -0.91 -6.78 -14.48
C VAL A 454 -2.42 -6.89 -14.32
N LYS A 455 -3.08 -7.67 -15.17
CA LYS A 455 -4.50 -8.04 -15.01
C LYS A 455 -4.64 -9.05 -13.89
N ARG A 456 -5.60 -8.80 -13.00
CA ARG A 456 -5.90 -9.68 -11.86
C ARG A 456 -7.17 -10.47 -12.14
N PRO A 457 -7.13 -11.82 -12.10
CA PRO A 457 -8.31 -12.65 -12.33
C PRO A 457 -9.40 -12.37 -11.29
N LYS A 458 -10.67 -12.56 -11.70
CA LYS A 458 -11.80 -12.49 -10.77
C LYS A 458 -11.74 -13.60 -9.72
N TYR A 459 -12.35 -13.35 -8.56
CA TYR A 459 -12.47 -14.36 -7.51
C TYR A 459 -13.52 -15.40 -7.90
N LEU A 460 -13.28 -16.63 -7.47
CA LEU A 460 -14.25 -17.72 -7.52
C LEU A 460 -14.80 -17.88 -6.09
N TYR A 461 -16.00 -17.39 -5.86
CA TYR A 461 -16.66 -17.44 -4.57
C TYR A 461 -17.51 -18.70 -4.40
#